data_2c6fa40ab6bd27f089246923d1ddfc3b
#
_entry.id   2c6fa40ab6bd27f089246923d1ddfc3b
#
_cell.length_a   1.000
_cell.length_b   1.000
_cell.length_c   1.000
_cell.angle_alpha   90.00
_cell.angle_beta   90.00
_cell.angle_gamma   90.00
#
_symmetry.space_group_name_H-M   'P 1'
#
loop_
_entity.id
_entity.type
_entity.pdbx_description
1 polymer ?
#
loop_
_entity_poly.entity_id
_entity_poly.type
_entity_poly.pdbx_seq_one_letter_code
_entity_poly.pdbx_strand_id
1 'polypeptide(L)'
;MHYMKWIYPRRLRNQMILMAILMVIVPTLTIGYIVETEGRSAVLSEKEKKLSAVVNLLNQALGNRYDLYIDLPREERIRALNAELAPITENITHAFPGIGAGYYNKTLDAIITYAPSALYQNNVGVTIAADHPGREVMRTNTPLVYSGRQARGDILNSMI
;
A
#
# COMPACT_ATOMS: atom_id res chain seq x y z
N MET A 1 71.69 -20.39 6.59
CA MET A 1 70.94 -19.34 7.32
C MET A 1 70.40 -18.30 6.32
N HIS A 2 69.63 -18.74 5.28
CA HIS A 2 69.21 -17.83 4.19
C HIS A 2 67.74 -17.90 3.80
N TYR A 3 66.89 -18.63 4.61
CA TYR A 3 65.49 -18.85 4.25
C TYR A 3 64.47 -17.87 4.88
N MET A 4 64.94 -17.00 5.79
CA MET A 4 63.98 -16.15 6.56
C MET A 4 63.69 -14.78 5.97
N LYS A 5 64.41 -14.37 4.92
CA LYS A 5 64.27 -13.02 4.35
C LYS A 5 63.13 -12.88 3.30
N TRP A 6 62.54 -14.00 2.82
CA TRP A 6 61.53 -13.92 1.75
C TRP A 6 60.06 -14.05 2.24
N ILE A 7 59.86 -14.51 3.45
CA ILE A 7 58.49 -14.73 3.96
C ILE A 7 57.87 -13.43 4.50
N TYR A 8 58.68 -12.52 5.03
CA TYR A 8 58.23 -11.26 5.62
C TYR A 8 57.57 -10.28 4.60
N PRO A 9 58.17 -10.00 3.46
CA PRO A 9 57.59 -9.03 2.53
C PRO A 9 56.31 -9.53 1.85
N ARG A 10 56.19 -10.85 1.62
CA ARG A 10 54.97 -11.45 1.07
C ARG A 10 53.82 -11.39 2.07
N ARG A 11 54.06 -11.63 3.33
CA ARG A 11 53.06 -11.58 4.40
C ARG A 11 52.59 -10.16 4.62
N LEU A 12 53.47 -9.18 4.64
CA LEU A 12 53.15 -7.76 4.76
C LEU A 12 52.35 -7.29 3.55
N ARG A 13 52.76 -7.63 2.34
CA ARG A 13 52.04 -7.31 1.11
C ARG A 13 50.62 -7.86 1.10
N ASN A 14 50.44 -9.12 1.51
CA ASN A 14 49.09 -9.74 1.56
C ASN A 14 48.22 -9.08 2.64
N GLN A 15 48.76 -8.71 3.78
CA GLN A 15 48.05 -7.96 4.81
C GLN A 15 47.63 -6.57 4.31
N MET A 16 48.51 -5.85 3.61
CA MET A 16 48.17 -4.54 3.03
C MET A 16 47.08 -4.66 1.97
N ILE A 17 47.13 -5.68 1.11
CA ILE A 17 46.11 -5.94 0.11
C ILE A 17 44.78 -6.26 0.79
N LEU A 18 44.79 -7.13 1.82
CA LEU A 18 43.58 -7.48 2.57
C LEU A 18 42.94 -6.28 3.25
N MET A 19 43.76 -5.42 3.88
CA MET A 19 43.31 -4.18 4.51
C MET A 19 42.74 -3.21 3.49
N ALA A 20 43.38 -3.05 2.33
CA ALA A 20 42.84 -2.20 1.26
C ALA A 20 41.49 -2.72 0.73
N ILE A 21 41.34 -4.01 0.55
CA ILE A 21 40.09 -4.66 0.15
C ILE A 21 39.01 -4.42 1.21
N LEU A 22 39.31 -4.62 2.49
CA LEU A 22 38.35 -4.39 3.58
C LEU A 22 37.93 -2.93 3.68
N MET A 23 38.87 -1.97 3.49
CA MET A 23 38.57 -0.55 3.50
C MET A 23 37.60 -0.13 2.39
N VAL A 24 37.55 -0.87 1.29
CA VAL A 24 36.63 -0.57 0.17
C VAL A 24 35.32 -1.35 0.32
N ILE A 25 35.40 -2.64 0.60
CA ILE A 25 34.23 -3.52 0.64
C ILE A 25 33.29 -3.16 1.80
N VAL A 26 33.84 -2.94 3.00
CA VAL A 26 32.99 -2.71 4.19
C VAL A 26 32.16 -1.41 4.04
N PRO A 27 32.71 -0.24 3.69
CA PRO A 27 31.91 0.96 3.47
C PRO A 27 30.90 0.79 2.33
N THR A 28 31.29 0.14 1.23
CA THR A 28 30.38 -0.06 0.08
C THR A 28 29.18 -0.89 0.45
N LEU A 29 29.36 -2.00 1.17
CA LEU A 29 28.26 -2.83 1.64
C LEU A 29 27.39 -2.09 2.66
N THR A 30 28.01 -1.32 3.55
CA THR A 30 27.27 -0.53 4.56
C THR A 30 26.42 0.55 3.89
N ILE A 31 26.98 1.30 2.96
CA ILE A 31 26.22 2.32 2.20
C ILE A 31 25.10 1.66 1.40
N GLY A 32 25.38 0.54 0.70
CA GLY A 32 24.37 -0.20 -0.06
C GLY A 32 23.21 -0.63 0.82
N TYR A 33 23.49 -1.16 2.01
CA TYR A 33 22.46 -1.57 2.97
C TYR A 33 21.63 -0.38 3.49
N ILE A 34 22.28 0.74 3.84
CA ILE A 34 21.57 1.95 4.30
C ILE A 34 20.69 2.52 3.18
N VAL A 35 21.20 2.64 1.96
CA VAL A 35 20.45 3.17 0.81
C VAL A 35 19.24 2.27 0.49
N GLU A 36 19.39 0.95 0.58
CA GLU A 36 18.27 0.04 0.37
C GLU A 36 17.19 0.18 1.44
N THR A 37 17.57 0.21 2.72
CA THR A 37 16.62 0.30 3.84
C THR A 37 15.92 1.65 3.91
N GLU A 38 16.66 2.74 3.78
CA GLU A 38 16.09 4.10 3.79
C GLU A 38 15.26 4.37 2.54
N GLY A 39 15.73 3.91 1.37
CA GLY A 39 14.99 4.05 0.11
C GLY A 39 13.65 3.33 0.15
N ARG A 40 13.60 2.11 0.67
CA ARG A 40 12.33 1.37 0.85
C ARG A 40 11.39 2.08 1.82
N SER A 41 11.91 2.57 2.93
CA SER A 41 11.12 3.30 3.94
C SER A 41 10.54 4.60 3.36
N ALA A 42 11.34 5.36 2.63
CA ALA A 42 10.90 6.59 1.98
C ALA A 42 9.79 6.34 0.95
N VAL A 43 9.95 5.31 0.09
CA VAL A 43 8.94 4.93 -0.91
C VAL A 43 7.64 4.48 -0.26
N LEU A 44 7.71 3.70 0.82
CA LEU A 44 6.52 3.27 1.56
C LEU A 44 5.80 4.47 2.18
N SER A 45 6.52 5.36 2.85
CA SER A 45 5.96 6.58 3.44
C SER A 45 5.29 7.48 2.40
N GLU A 46 5.89 7.63 1.22
CA GLU A 46 5.29 8.39 0.13
C GLU A 46 4.00 7.74 -0.38
N LYS A 47 3.99 6.41 -0.55
CA LYS A 47 2.79 5.66 -0.94
C LYS A 47 1.68 5.78 0.09
N GLU A 48 1.99 5.69 1.38
CA GLU A 48 1.03 5.86 2.47
C GLU A 48 0.40 7.26 2.45
N LYS A 49 1.21 8.31 2.31
CA LYS A 49 0.72 9.69 2.19
C LYS A 49 -0.18 9.87 0.97
N LYS A 50 0.21 9.31 -0.18
CA LYS A 50 -0.59 9.37 -1.40
C LYS A 50 -1.93 8.66 -1.23
N LEU A 51 -1.94 7.46 -0.65
CA LEU A 51 -3.19 6.72 -0.38
C LEU A 51 -4.09 7.47 0.59
N SER A 52 -3.54 8.01 1.67
CA SER A 52 -4.30 8.79 2.64
C SER A 52 -4.92 10.04 1.99
N ALA A 53 -4.20 10.71 1.11
CA ALA A 53 -4.74 11.84 0.34
C ALA A 53 -5.89 11.42 -0.58
N VAL A 54 -5.75 10.29 -1.28
CA VAL A 54 -6.80 9.74 -2.15
C VAL A 54 -8.05 9.36 -1.35
N VAL A 55 -7.88 8.72 -0.19
CA VAL A 55 -9.02 8.36 0.69
C VAL A 55 -9.73 9.60 1.20
N ASN A 56 -9.01 10.65 1.58
CA ASN A 56 -9.61 11.92 1.98
C ASN A 56 -10.37 12.59 0.83
N LEU A 57 -9.84 12.55 -0.40
CA LEU A 57 -10.55 13.05 -1.58
C LEU A 57 -11.84 12.26 -1.84
N LEU A 58 -11.79 10.92 -1.72
CA LEU A 58 -12.98 10.08 -1.84
C LEU A 58 -14.01 10.43 -0.78
N ASN A 59 -13.60 10.59 0.48
CA ASN A 59 -14.49 10.95 1.57
C ASN A 59 -15.14 12.33 1.35
N GLN A 60 -14.38 13.32 0.90
CA GLN A 60 -14.92 14.63 0.54
C GLN A 60 -15.90 14.55 -0.63
N ALA A 61 -15.57 13.76 -1.66
CA ALA A 61 -16.43 13.58 -2.83
C ALA A 61 -17.72 12.81 -2.49
N LEU A 62 -17.65 11.89 -1.50
CA LEU A 62 -18.82 11.21 -0.99
C LEU A 62 -19.80 12.18 -0.32
N GLY A 63 -19.30 13.11 0.51
CA GLY A 63 -20.13 14.07 1.24
C GLY A 63 -21.25 13.38 2.00
N ASN A 64 -22.49 13.84 1.82
CA ASN A 64 -23.69 13.26 2.47
C ASN A 64 -24.41 12.21 1.59
N ARG A 65 -23.75 11.68 0.55
CA ARG A 65 -24.42 10.78 -0.41
C ARG A 65 -24.73 9.40 0.16
N TYR A 66 -24.13 8.96 1.28
CA TYR A 66 -24.48 7.67 1.88
C TYR A 66 -25.87 7.61 2.48
N ASP A 67 -26.52 8.74 2.74
CA ASP A 67 -27.91 8.79 3.23
C ASP A 67 -28.92 8.92 2.10
N LEU A 68 -28.46 8.93 0.85
CA LEU A 68 -29.38 8.91 -0.29
C LEU A 68 -30.14 7.59 -0.37
N TYR A 69 -31.34 7.66 -0.93
CA TYR A 69 -32.17 6.51 -1.23
C TYR A 69 -32.52 5.65 -0.01
N ILE A 70 -32.66 6.27 1.18
CA ILE A 70 -32.87 5.58 2.44
C ILE A 70 -34.19 4.78 2.47
N ASP A 71 -35.20 5.25 1.72
CA ASP A 71 -36.53 4.64 1.64
C ASP A 71 -36.60 3.46 0.67
N LEU A 72 -35.55 3.22 -0.11
CA LEU A 72 -35.53 2.10 -1.05
C LEU A 72 -35.20 0.77 -0.37
N PRO A 73 -35.74 -0.36 -0.86
CA PRO A 73 -35.31 -1.68 -0.47
C PRO A 73 -33.78 -1.86 -0.66
N ARG A 74 -33.17 -2.71 0.18
CA ARG A 74 -31.70 -2.89 0.23
C ARG A 74 -31.05 -3.02 -1.16
N GLU A 75 -31.54 -3.92 -1.99
CA GLU A 75 -30.94 -4.21 -3.30
C GLU A 75 -31.12 -3.04 -4.30
N GLU A 76 -32.24 -2.34 -4.24
CA GLU A 76 -32.50 -1.17 -5.08
C GLU A 76 -31.65 0.00 -4.62
N ARG A 77 -31.49 0.18 -3.30
CA ARG A 77 -30.63 1.20 -2.73
C ARG A 77 -29.18 0.99 -3.10
N ILE A 78 -28.67 -0.25 -3.04
CA ILE A 78 -27.31 -0.58 -3.47
C ILE A 78 -27.11 -0.20 -4.95
N ARG A 79 -28.04 -0.55 -5.83
CA ARG A 79 -27.96 -0.21 -7.25
C ARG A 79 -27.98 1.29 -7.50
N ALA A 80 -28.89 2.00 -6.83
CA ALA A 80 -29.00 3.45 -6.96
C ALA A 80 -27.73 4.17 -6.46
N LEU A 81 -27.21 3.79 -5.28
CA LEU A 81 -25.95 4.30 -4.75
C LEU A 81 -24.76 3.95 -5.64
N ASN A 82 -24.73 2.75 -6.20
CA ASN A 82 -23.67 2.37 -7.14
C ASN A 82 -23.68 3.26 -8.38
N ALA A 83 -24.85 3.48 -8.97
CA ALA A 83 -24.99 4.36 -10.14
C ALA A 83 -24.50 5.80 -9.86
N GLU A 84 -24.77 6.31 -8.66
CA GLU A 84 -24.37 7.67 -8.24
C GLU A 84 -22.87 7.76 -7.94
N LEU A 85 -22.29 6.75 -7.28
CA LEU A 85 -20.95 6.83 -6.72
C LEU A 85 -19.86 6.19 -7.61
N ALA A 86 -20.21 5.28 -8.53
CA ALA A 86 -19.25 4.63 -9.40
C ALA A 86 -18.45 5.61 -10.25
N PRO A 87 -19.04 6.67 -10.83
CA PRO A 87 -18.26 7.67 -11.58
C PRO A 87 -17.16 8.32 -10.74
N ILE A 88 -17.40 8.52 -9.44
CA ILE A 88 -16.41 9.14 -8.53
C ILE A 88 -15.22 8.22 -8.36
N THR A 89 -15.46 6.93 -8.05
CA THR A 89 -14.40 5.95 -7.88
C THR A 89 -13.63 5.66 -9.17
N GLU A 90 -14.32 5.62 -10.31
CA GLU A 90 -13.66 5.48 -11.63
C GLU A 90 -12.75 6.68 -11.94
N ASN A 91 -13.21 7.91 -11.72
CA ASN A 91 -12.39 9.10 -11.92
C ASN A 91 -11.13 9.09 -11.05
N ILE A 92 -11.22 8.62 -9.82
CA ILE A 92 -10.05 8.48 -8.94
C ILE A 92 -9.07 7.44 -9.48
N THR A 93 -9.54 6.28 -9.94
CA THR A 93 -8.64 5.25 -10.50
C THR A 93 -8.01 5.67 -11.82
N HIS A 94 -8.70 6.48 -12.61
CA HIS A 94 -8.12 7.10 -13.81
C HIS A 94 -7.05 8.14 -13.46
N ALA A 95 -7.31 8.99 -12.45
CA ALA A 95 -6.36 10.01 -12.02
C ALA A 95 -5.11 9.42 -11.33
N PHE A 96 -5.25 8.24 -10.70
CA PHE A 96 -4.19 7.57 -9.95
C PHE A 96 -4.02 6.11 -10.42
N PRO A 97 -3.33 5.88 -11.55
CA PRO A 97 -3.13 4.52 -12.08
C PRO A 97 -2.50 3.57 -11.04
N GLY A 98 -3.04 2.36 -10.98
CA GLY A 98 -2.60 1.34 -10.04
C GLY A 98 -3.26 1.41 -8.64
N ILE A 99 -4.16 2.37 -8.41
CA ILE A 99 -4.99 2.44 -7.20
C ILE A 99 -6.37 1.87 -7.51
N GLY A 100 -6.88 0.99 -6.64
CA GLY A 100 -8.29 0.63 -6.57
C GLY A 100 -9.00 1.57 -5.58
N ALA A 101 -10.25 1.92 -5.86
CA ALA A 101 -11.05 2.80 -5.01
C ALA A 101 -12.46 2.25 -4.83
N GLY A 102 -13.02 2.36 -3.62
CA GLY A 102 -14.36 1.87 -3.37
C GLY A 102 -15.01 2.48 -2.14
N TYR A 103 -16.32 2.34 -2.07
CA TYR A 103 -17.14 2.69 -0.91
C TYR A 103 -17.82 1.45 -0.35
N TYR A 104 -17.84 1.37 0.97
CA TYR A 104 -18.60 0.39 1.72
C TYR A 104 -19.65 1.10 2.57
N ASN A 105 -20.88 0.61 2.54
CA ASN A 105 -21.96 1.14 3.38
C ASN A 105 -22.19 0.20 4.57
N LYS A 106 -21.95 0.71 5.78
CA LYS A 106 -22.08 -0.04 7.04
C LYS A 106 -23.52 -0.49 7.31
N THR A 107 -24.50 0.36 7.01
CA THR A 107 -25.92 0.06 7.27
C THR A 107 -26.45 -1.02 6.33
N LEU A 108 -26.01 -1.00 5.08
CA LEU A 108 -26.38 -2.00 4.06
C LEU A 108 -25.50 -3.26 4.17
N ASP A 109 -24.44 -3.20 4.94
CA ASP A 109 -23.39 -4.25 5.04
C ASP A 109 -22.91 -4.70 3.65
N ALA A 110 -22.57 -3.75 2.78
CA ALA A 110 -22.31 -4.03 1.39
C ALA A 110 -21.28 -3.08 0.78
N ILE A 111 -20.46 -3.59 -0.13
CA ILE A 111 -19.65 -2.80 -1.06
C ILE A 111 -20.61 -2.13 -2.03
N ILE A 112 -20.56 -0.80 -2.08
CA ILE A 112 -21.42 0.00 -2.97
C ILE A 112 -20.75 0.23 -4.32
N THR A 113 -19.48 0.57 -4.32
CA THR A 113 -18.68 0.70 -5.55
C THR A 113 -17.30 0.14 -5.33
N TYR A 114 -16.67 -0.35 -6.40
CA TYR A 114 -15.27 -0.73 -6.39
C TYR A 114 -14.69 -0.57 -7.80
N ALA A 115 -13.79 0.38 -7.96
CA ALA A 115 -13.14 0.70 -9.23
C ALA A 115 -11.69 0.15 -9.28
N PRO A 116 -11.17 -0.21 -10.44
CA PRO A 116 -11.86 -0.16 -11.73
C PRO A 116 -12.95 -1.23 -11.85
N SER A 117 -14.12 -0.84 -12.32
CA SER A 117 -15.30 -1.74 -12.43
C SER A 117 -15.05 -2.94 -13.33
N ALA A 118 -14.25 -2.79 -14.37
CA ALA A 118 -13.83 -3.90 -15.24
C ALA A 118 -13.22 -5.10 -14.47
N LEU A 119 -12.65 -4.86 -13.27
CA LEU A 119 -12.04 -5.90 -12.44
C LEU A 119 -12.90 -6.29 -11.24
N TYR A 120 -13.74 -5.39 -10.72
CA TYR A 120 -14.34 -5.53 -9.40
C TYR A 120 -15.85 -5.37 -9.35
N GLN A 121 -16.54 -5.25 -10.50
CA GLN A 121 -18.01 -5.10 -10.55
C GLN A 121 -18.75 -6.20 -9.77
N ASN A 122 -18.23 -7.42 -9.78
CA ASN A 122 -18.84 -8.56 -9.08
C ASN A 122 -18.78 -8.44 -7.55
N ASN A 123 -18.03 -7.48 -7.02
CA ASN A 123 -17.93 -7.24 -5.58
C ASN A 123 -19.03 -6.29 -5.08
N VAL A 124 -19.78 -5.64 -5.96
CA VAL A 124 -20.87 -4.73 -5.59
C VAL A 124 -22.01 -5.54 -4.95
N GLY A 125 -22.50 -5.08 -3.82
CA GLY A 125 -23.53 -5.78 -3.03
C GLY A 125 -22.97 -6.85 -2.08
N VAL A 126 -21.68 -7.22 -2.19
CA VAL A 126 -21.03 -8.23 -1.34
C VAL A 126 -20.62 -7.59 -0.01
N THR A 127 -20.81 -8.36 1.08
CA THR A 127 -20.30 -7.97 2.40
C THR A 127 -18.81 -8.29 2.54
N ILE A 128 -18.09 -7.52 3.34
CA ILE A 128 -16.70 -7.84 3.68
C ILE A 128 -16.62 -8.91 4.77
N ALA A 129 -15.57 -9.71 4.75
CA ALA A 129 -15.34 -10.78 5.73
C ALA A 129 -15.35 -10.23 7.18
N ALA A 130 -15.67 -11.11 8.14
CA ALA A 130 -15.78 -10.72 9.54
C ALA A 130 -14.44 -10.22 10.12
N ASP A 131 -13.32 -10.76 9.65
CA ASP A 131 -11.95 -10.43 10.02
C ASP A 131 -11.33 -9.32 9.15
N HIS A 132 -12.12 -8.74 8.24
CA HIS A 132 -11.61 -7.68 7.35
C HIS A 132 -11.26 -6.41 8.15
N PRO A 133 -10.06 -5.82 7.98
CA PRO A 133 -9.63 -4.63 8.73
C PRO A 133 -10.58 -3.43 8.65
N GLY A 134 -11.35 -3.30 7.57
CA GLY A 134 -12.37 -2.27 7.42
C GLY A 134 -13.48 -2.32 8.49
N ARG A 135 -13.74 -3.49 9.10
CA ARG A 135 -14.70 -3.57 10.20
C ARG A 135 -14.21 -2.85 11.45
N GLU A 136 -12.90 -2.90 11.71
CA GLU A 136 -12.29 -2.17 12.80
C GLU A 136 -12.35 -0.66 12.56
N VAL A 137 -12.05 -0.20 11.34
CA VAL A 137 -12.20 1.21 10.96
C VAL A 137 -13.63 1.69 11.21
N MET A 138 -14.64 0.94 10.78
CA MET A 138 -16.04 1.29 11.01
C MET A 138 -16.47 1.25 12.49
N ARG A 139 -15.80 0.44 13.32
CA ARG A 139 -16.07 0.33 14.75
C ARG A 139 -15.44 1.49 15.53
N THR A 140 -14.19 1.84 15.21
CA THR A 140 -13.38 2.82 15.95
C THR A 140 -13.44 4.22 15.36
N ASN A 141 -13.91 4.35 14.14
CA ASN A 141 -13.85 5.58 13.34
C ASN A 141 -12.40 6.14 13.25
N THR A 142 -11.43 5.24 13.19
CA THR A 142 -10.00 5.57 13.13
C THR A 142 -9.45 5.14 11.80
N PRO A 143 -8.84 6.05 11.01
CA PRO A 143 -8.20 5.70 9.75
C PRO A 143 -7.14 4.62 9.93
N LEU A 144 -7.05 3.71 8.99
CA LEU A 144 -6.10 2.60 9.00
C LEU A 144 -5.37 2.50 7.66
N VAL A 145 -4.05 2.39 7.73
CA VAL A 145 -3.22 1.99 6.59
C VAL A 145 -2.58 0.65 6.92
N TYR A 146 -2.72 -0.32 6.04
CA TYR A 146 -2.15 -1.65 6.25
C TYR A 146 -1.70 -2.28 4.94
N SER A 147 -0.69 -3.13 5.01
CA SER A 147 -0.25 -3.95 3.89
C SER A 147 -0.96 -5.31 3.91
N GLY A 148 -1.40 -5.74 2.75
CA GLY A 148 -2.01 -7.05 2.56
C GLY A 148 -1.35 -7.78 1.40
N ARG A 149 -1.44 -9.11 1.41
CA ARG A 149 -0.95 -9.92 0.30
C ARG A 149 -2.13 -10.37 -0.55
N GLN A 150 -2.04 -10.16 -1.84
CA GLN A 150 -2.99 -10.67 -2.83
C GLN A 150 -2.29 -11.56 -3.86
N ALA A 151 -3.06 -12.27 -4.67
CA ALA A 151 -2.52 -13.13 -5.72
C ALA A 151 -1.57 -12.41 -6.70
N ARG A 152 -1.71 -11.09 -6.85
CA ARG A 152 -0.90 -10.24 -7.72
C ARG A 152 0.28 -9.57 -7.01
N GLY A 153 0.51 -9.86 -5.73
CA GLY A 153 1.59 -9.29 -4.91
C GLY A 153 1.12 -8.56 -3.67
N ASP A 154 2.06 -7.90 -3.01
CA ASP A 154 1.77 -7.11 -1.81
C ASP A 154 1.08 -5.80 -2.21
N ILE A 155 -0.01 -5.48 -1.54
CA ILE A 155 -0.78 -4.25 -1.72
C ILE A 155 -0.77 -3.44 -0.44
N LEU A 156 -0.83 -2.12 -0.60
CA LEU A 156 -1.03 -1.18 0.50
C LEU A 156 -2.46 -0.67 0.44
N ASN A 157 -3.18 -0.77 1.55
CA ASN A 157 -4.55 -0.34 1.69
C ASN A 157 -4.63 0.84 2.66
N SER A 158 -5.54 1.77 2.39
CA SER A 158 -5.89 2.87 3.30
C SER A 158 -7.41 2.95 3.41
N MET A 159 -7.90 3.12 4.62
CA MET A 159 -9.32 3.20 4.95
C MET A 159 -9.57 4.33 5.94
N ILE A 160 -10.75 4.94 5.87
CA ILE A 160 -11.19 6.04 6.74
C ILE A 160 -12.64 5.83 7.16
#